data_c6e4275b95d285b534cd9dbec2e8a8a4
#
_entry.id   c6e4275b95d285b534cd9dbec2e8a8a4
#
_cell.length_a   1.000
_cell.length_b   1.000
_cell.length_c   1.000
_cell.angle_alpha   90.00
_cell.angle_beta   90.00
_cell.angle_gamma   90.00
#
_symmetry.space_group_name_H-M   'P 1'
#
loop_
_entity.id
_entity.type
_entity.pdbx_description
1 polymer ?
#
loop_
_entity_poly.entity_id
_entity_poly.type
_entity_poly.pdbx_seq_one_letter_code
_entity_poly.pdbx_strand_id
1 'polypeptide(L)'
;QILLSRQPVGVVSIVTPWNFPFAMITRKVGALMAAGCTCVIKPSEDTPLSALAAAELAYQARVPKGVINVVTSDRKNGIAVGKLLCTDPRVACISFTGSTGVGKILYSLAASGIKRVSLELGGNAPFIVFPSADIEHAVDQAIIAKFRNNGQSCVCANRFLIHEDVFDQFVNIFLKRIQEKCILGEGTKDGVTCGPLINKALVDKISGLVNDA
;
A
#
# COMPACT_ATOMS: atom_id res chain seq x y z
N GLN A 1 -21.02 4.49 -38.61
CA GLN A 1 -21.07 3.45 -37.56
C GLN A 1 -19.78 3.46 -36.76
N ILE A 2 -19.88 3.42 -35.41
CA ILE A 2 -18.74 3.33 -34.52
C ILE A 2 -18.73 1.89 -33.99
N LEU A 3 -17.59 1.18 -34.13
CA LEU A 3 -17.37 -0.14 -33.55
C LEU A 3 -16.45 -0.01 -32.32
N LEU A 4 -16.90 -0.48 -31.16
CA LEU A 4 -16.11 -0.54 -29.95
C LEU A 4 -15.67 -1.97 -29.67
N SER A 5 -14.37 -2.18 -29.50
CA SER A 5 -13.80 -3.46 -29.05
C SER A 5 -12.91 -3.24 -27.82
N ARG A 6 -12.88 -4.23 -26.91
CA ARG A 6 -12.00 -4.23 -25.74
C ARG A 6 -10.87 -5.22 -26.00
N GLN A 7 -9.65 -4.78 -25.75
CA GLN A 7 -8.45 -5.62 -25.92
C GLN A 7 -7.55 -5.49 -24.70
N PRO A 8 -6.78 -6.55 -24.34
CA PRO A 8 -5.73 -6.46 -23.30
C PRO A 8 -4.77 -5.32 -23.63
N VAL A 9 -4.31 -4.61 -22.59
CA VAL A 9 -3.31 -3.55 -22.78
C VAL A 9 -1.92 -4.13 -23.13
N GLY A 10 -1.71 -5.40 -22.81
CA GLY A 10 -0.45 -6.11 -23.04
C GLY A 10 0.32 -6.39 -21.77
N VAL A 11 1.63 -6.15 -21.75
CA VAL A 11 2.49 -6.37 -20.59
C VAL A 11 2.37 -5.22 -19.61
N VAL A 12 2.10 -5.54 -18.35
CA VAL A 12 1.99 -4.59 -17.24
C VAL A 12 3.17 -4.74 -16.29
N SER A 13 3.91 -3.68 -16.01
CA SER A 13 4.84 -3.66 -14.89
C SER A 13 4.12 -3.27 -13.60
N ILE A 14 4.37 -4.02 -12.53
CA ILE A 14 3.77 -3.81 -11.22
C ILE A 14 4.89 -3.58 -10.21
N VAL A 15 4.84 -2.45 -9.50
CA VAL A 15 5.75 -2.17 -8.39
C VAL A 15 4.93 -1.96 -7.13
N THR A 16 5.19 -2.76 -6.09
CA THR A 16 4.38 -2.79 -4.87
C THR A 16 5.18 -2.44 -3.61
N PRO A 17 4.53 -1.82 -2.61
CA PRO A 17 5.14 -1.51 -1.31
C PRO A 17 5.15 -2.73 -0.39
N TRP A 18 5.72 -2.53 0.80
CA TRP A 18 5.92 -3.54 1.84
C TRP A 18 4.72 -3.68 2.82
N ASN A 19 3.85 -2.69 2.93
CA ASN A 19 2.88 -2.60 4.03
C ASN A 19 1.72 -3.61 3.97
N PHE A 20 1.32 -4.03 2.78
CA PHE A 20 0.36 -5.11 2.55
C PHE A 20 0.86 -5.98 1.38
N PRO A 21 1.95 -6.74 1.58
CA PRO A 21 2.75 -7.28 0.48
C PRO A 21 2.00 -8.26 -0.41
N PHE A 22 1.04 -9.02 0.13
CA PHE A 22 0.21 -9.93 -0.66
C PHE A 22 -0.97 -9.19 -1.31
N ALA A 23 -1.72 -8.40 -0.54
CA ALA A 23 -2.90 -7.70 -1.03
C ALA A 23 -2.59 -6.68 -2.12
N MET A 24 -1.44 -5.99 -2.05
CA MET A 24 -1.02 -5.02 -3.08
C MET A 24 -0.68 -5.68 -4.41
N ILE A 25 -0.33 -6.96 -4.40
CA ILE A 25 -0.11 -7.77 -5.61
C ILE A 25 -1.45 -8.27 -6.12
N THR A 26 -2.23 -8.97 -5.30
CA THR A 26 -3.43 -9.68 -5.74
C THR A 26 -4.51 -8.76 -6.30
N ARG A 27 -4.67 -7.54 -5.74
CA ARG A 27 -5.62 -6.53 -6.26
C ARG A 27 -5.28 -6.09 -7.69
N LYS A 28 -3.99 -6.05 -8.05
CA LYS A 28 -3.52 -5.67 -9.39
C LYS A 28 -3.56 -6.87 -10.33
N VAL A 29 -3.00 -7.98 -9.91
CA VAL A 29 -2.91 -9.22 -10.70
C VAL A 29 -4.29 -9.77 -11.06
N GLY A 30 -5.24 -9.79 -10.12
CA GLY A 30 -6.60 -10.23 -10.39
C GLY A 30 -7.27 -9.47 -11.53
N ALA A 31 -7.19 -8.13 -11.49
CA ALA A 31 -7.77 -7.27 -12.53
C ALA A 31 -7.09 -7.44 -13.89
N LEU A 32 -5.76 -7.51 -13.92
CA LEU A 32 -5.04 -7.65 -15.20
C LEU A 32 -5.20 -9.04 -15.83
N MET A 33 -5.27 -10.10 -15.03
CA MET A 33 -5.54 -11.45 -15.53
C MET A 33 -6.95 -11.54 -16.13
N ALA A 34 -7.95 -10.97 -15.45
CA ALA A 34 -9.30 -10.89 -15.97
C ALA A 34 -9.39 -10.11 -17.30
N ALA A 35 -8.49 -9.14 -17.49
CA ALA A 35 -8.35 -8.38 -18.74
C ALA A 35 -7.47 -9.07 -19.82
N GLY A 36 -6.93 -10.28 -19.56
CA GLY A 36 -6.06 -10.99 -20.49
C GLY A 36 -4.64 -10.43 -20.61
N CYS A 37 -4.16 -9.68 -19.62
CA CYS A 37 -2.81 -9.11 -19.60
C CYS A 37 -1.80 -10.05 -18.93
N THR A 38 -0.51 -9.82 -19.21
CA THR A 38 0.60 -10.44 -18.49
C THR A 38 1.33 -9.40 -17.65
N CYS A 39 2.11 -9.83 -16.65
CA CYS A 39 2.81 -8.87 -15.78
C CYS A 39 4.22 -9.28 -15.37
N VAL A 40 5.00 -8.25 -15.06
CA VAL A 40 6.26 -8.35 -14.32
C VAL A 40 6.13 -7.57 -13.01
N ILE A 41 6.28 -8.25 -11.89
CA ILE A 41 6.08 -7.72 -10.55
C ILE A 41 7.45 -7.50 -9.89
N LYS A 42 7.71 -6.27 -9.46
CA LYS A 42 8.80 -5.95 -8.54
C LYS A 42 8.20 -5.65 -7.16
N PRO A 43 8.26 -6.59 -6.22
CA PRO A 43 7.84 -6.33 -4.84
C PRO A 43 8.84 -5.41 -4.12
N SER A 44 8.44 -4.91 -2.96
CA SER A 44 9.38 -4.24 -2.06
C SER A 44 10.50 -5.19 -1.64
N GLU A 45 11.70 -4.64 -1.51
CA GLU A 45 12.87 -5.36 -0.99
C GLU A 45 12.71 -5.79 0.47
N ASP A 46 11.86 -5.09 1.25
CA ASP A 46 11.59 -5.41 2.65
C ASP A 46 10.63 -6.63 2.80
N THR A 47 9.86 -6.99 1.74
CA THR A 47 8.84 -8.07 1.81
C THR A 47 8.75 -8.90 0.52
N PRO A 48 9.84 -9.47 0.01
CA PRO A 48 9.84 -10.17 -1.28
C PRO A 48 9.14 -11.53 -1.24
N LEU A 49 9.13 -12.20 -0.08
CA LEU A 49 8.67 -13.59 0.05
C LEU A 49 7.18 -13.75 -0.25
N SER A 50 6.35 -12.75 0.10
CA SER A 50 4.91 -12.79 -0.21
C SER A 50 4.63 -12.81 -1.72
N ALA A 51 5.45 -12.09 -2.50
CA ALA A 51 5.35 -12.08 -3.96
C ALA A 51 5.76 -13.42 -4.57
N LEU A 52 6.85 -14.01 -4.06
CA LEU A 52 7.33 -15.32 -4.50
C LEU A 52 6.31 -16.42 -4.17
N ALA A 53 5.72 -16.38 -2.97
CA ALA A 53 4.65 -17.30 -2.59
C ALA A 53 3.41 -17.15 -3.48
N ALA A 54 3.02 -15.92 -3.83
CA ALA A 54 1.91 -15.67 -4.76
C ALA A 54 2.19 -16.25 -6.15
N ALA A 55 3.44 -16.14 -6.65
CA ALA A 55 3.83 -16.71 -7.92
C ALA A 55 3.82 -18.26 -7.88
N GLU A 56 4.28 -18.86 -6.79
CA GLU A 56 4.22 -20.31 -6.59
C GLU A 56 2.78 -20.83 -6.55
N LEU A 57 1.91 -20.16 -5.80
CA LEU A 57 0.48 -20.51 -5.76
C LEU A 57 -0.19 -20.38 -7.14
N ALA A 58 0.17 -19.36 -7.92
CA ALA A 58 -0.31 -19.21 -9.28
C ALA A 58 0.16 -20.35 -10.19
N TYR A 59 1.41 -20.80 -10.04
CA TYR A 59 1.95 -21.96 -10.74
C TYR A 59 1.17 -23.24 -10.38
N GLN A 60 0.95 -23.49 -9.09
CA GLN A 60 0.14 -24.64 -8.61
C GLN A 60 -1.30 -24.59 -9.12
N ALA A 61 -1.87 -23.38 -9.23
CA ALA A 61 -3.19 -23.14 -9.83
C ALA A 61 -3.21 -23.25 -11.37
N ARG A 62 -2.10 -23.67 -11.98
CA ARG A 62 -1.93 -23.84 -13.43
C ARG A 62 -2.12 -22.55 -14.24
N VAL A 63 -1.79 -21.39 -13.69
CA VAL A 63 -1.67 -20.16 -14.48
C VAL A 63 -0.58 -20.37 -15.53
N PRO A 64 -0.82 -20.07 -16.82
CA PRO A 64 0.16 -20.30 -17.88
C PRO A 64 1.50 -19.61 -17.59
N LYS A 65 2.60 -20.29 -17.94
CA LYS A 65 3.95 -19.74 -17.80
C LYS A 65 4.09 -18.40 -18.51
N GLY A 66 4.72 -17.42 -17.87
CA GLY A 66 4.93 -16.09 -18.40
C GLY A 66 3.78 -15.11 -18.18
N VAL A 67 2.62 -15.54 -17.66
CA VAL A 67 1.52 -14.62 -17.32
C VAL A 67 1.88 -13.79 -16.09
N ILE A 68 2.43 -14.42 -15.04
CA ILE A 68 2.89 -13.76 -13.82
C ILE A 68 4.39 -14.02 -13.67
N ASN A 69 5.17 -12.94 -13.61
CA ASN A 69 6.62 -13.00 -13.43
C ASN A 69 7.01 -12.11 -12.26
N VAL A 70 7.86 -12.61 -11.36
CA VAL A 70 8.34 -11.85 -10.19
C VAL A 70 9.85 -11.62 -10.32
N VAL A 71 10.27 -10.37 -10.16
CA VAL A 71 11.68 -9.95 -10.16
C VAL A 71 11.96 -9.24 -8.85
N THR A 72 12.75 -9.87 -7.99
CA THR A 72 13.22 -9.26 -6.75
C THR A 72 14.47 -8.43 -6.98
N SER A 73 14.67 -7.40 -6.19
CA SER A 73 15.91 -6.61 -6.17
C SER A 73 16.19 -6.11 -4.77
N ASP A 74 17.43 -5.84 -4.47
CA ASP A 74 17.81 -5.05 -3.30
C ASP A 74 17.49 -3.55 -3.51
N ARG A 75 17.66 -2.76 -2.45
CA ARG A 75 17.41 -1.31 -2.49
C ARG A 75 18.33 -0.59 -3.47
N LYS A 76 19.60 -1.03 -3.60
CA LYS A 76 20.59 -0.41 -4.49
C LYS A 76 20.19 -0.57 -5.96
N ASN A 77 19.73 -1.77 -6.35
CA ASN A 77 19.33 -2.08 -7.72
C ASN A 77 17.88 -1.70 -8.03
N GLY A 78 17.06 -1.43 -7.00
CA GLY A 78 15.64 -1.11 -7.15
C GLY A 78 15.38 0.07 -8.09
N ILE A 79 16.26 1.08 -8.11
CA ILE A 79 16.15 2.24 -9.00
C ILE A 79 16.36 1.81 -10.46
N ALA A 80 17.38 1.01 -10.75
CA ALA A 80 17.67 0.53 -12.10
C ALA A 80 16.56 -0.37 -12.64
N VAL A 81 16.07 -1.30 -11.81
CA VAL A 81 14.92 -2.17 -12.17
C VAL A 81 13.66 -1.34 -12.40
N GLY A 82 13.35 -0.38 -11.54
CA GLY A 82 12.20 0.52 -11.69
C GLY A 82 12.29 1.33 -12.99
N LYS A 83 13.47 1.87 -13.33
CA LYS A 83 13.70 2.56 -14.60
C LYS A 83 13.45 1.63 -15.78
N LEU A 84 14.03 0.43 -15.79
CA LEU A 84 13.86 -0.54 -16.86
C LEU A 84 12.38 -0.87 -17.06
N LEU A 85 11.65 -1.19 -15.99
CA LEU A 85 10.22 -1.51 -16.05
C LEU A 85 9.37 -0.36 -16.60
N CYS A 86 9.79 0.89 -16.41
CA CYS A 86 9.10 2.06 -16.95
C CYS A 86 9.45 2.39 -18.41
N THR A 87 10.68 2.08 -18.86
CA THR A 87 11.17 2.53 -20.17
C THR A 87 11.20 1.43 -21.22
N ASP A 88 11.16 0.13 -20.84
CA ASP A 88 11.18 -0.98 -21.79
C ASP A 88 9.98 -0.89 -22.78
N PRO A 89 10.21 -0.90 -24.10
CA PRO A 89 9.15 -0.72 -25.10
C PRO A 89 8.08 -1.81 -25.08
N ARG A 90 8.37 -2.98 -24.54
CA ARG A 90 7.42 -4.10 -24.42
C ARG A 90 6.38 -3.87 -23.32
N VAL A 91 6.67 -3.02 -22.35
CA VAL A 91 5.74 -2.68 -21.25
C VAL A 91 4.78 -1.60 -21.72
N ALA A 92 3.49 -1.89 -21.71
CA ALA A 92 2.43 -1.00 -22.15
C ALA A 92 1.79 -0.19 -21.01
N CYS A 93 1.84 -0.72 -19.77
CA CYS A 93 1.23 -0.09 -18.60
C CYS A 93 2.10 -0.26 -17.36
N ILE A 94 2.10 0.76 -16.52
CA ILE A 94 2.80 0.76 -15.22
C ILE A 94 1.76 0.90 -14.12
N SER A 95 1.75 -0.05 -13.19
CA SER A 95 0.92 0.00 -11.99
C SER A 95 1.82 0.08 -10.74
N PHE A 96 1.81 1.21 -10.08
CA PHE A 96 2.62 1.47 -8.90
C PHE A 96 1.77 1.76 -7.68
N THR A 97 2.17 1.23 -6.54
CA THR A 97 1.70 1.66 -5.22
C THR A 97 2.92 1.93 -4.34
N GLY A 98 2.98 3.10 -3.73
CA GLY A 98 4.09 3.49 -2.87
C GLY A 98 4.15 4.99 -2.56
N SER A 99 5.34 5.52 -2.32
CA SER A 99 5.51 6.92 -1.97
C SER A 99 5.25 7.86 -3.15
N THR A 100 4.73 9.05 -2.87
CA THR A 100 4.47 10.09 -3.88
C THR A 100 5.75 10.49 -4.62
N GLY A 101 6.89 10.57 -3.93
CA GLY A 101 8.18 10.91 -4.55
C GLY A 101 8.59 9.90 -5.62
N VAL A 102 8.53 8.60 -5.31
CA VAL A 102 8.83 7.55 -6.27
C VAL A 102 7.79 7.53 -7.40
N GLY A 103 6.52 7.71 -7.08
CA GLY A 103 5.45 7.78 -8.09
C GLY A 103 5.69 8.87 -9.15
N LYS A 104 6.13 10.07 -8.73
CA LYS A 104 6.51 11.16 -9.64
C LYS A 104 7.65 10.76 -10.59
N ILE A 105 8.68 10.09 -10.06
CA ILE A 105 9.81 9.61 -10.86
C ILE A 105 9.34 8.59 -11.91
N LEU A 106 8.59 7.57 -11.48
CA LEU A 106 8.08 6.53 -12.40
C LEU A 106 7.15 7.10 -13.46
N TYR A 107 6.30 8.07 -13.08
CA TYR A 107 5.43 8.78 -14.02
C TYR A 107 6.21 9.51 -15.10
N SER A 108 7.26 10.27 -14.71
CA SER A 108 8.14 10.97 -15.65
C SER A 108 8.86 10.01 -16.59
N LEU A 109 9.33 8.86 -16.10
CA LEU A 109 9.97 7.83 -16.92
C LEU A 109 8.99 7.19 -17.92
N ALA A 110 7.75 6.95 -17.48
CA ALA A 110 6.70 6.38 -18.33
C ALA A 110 6.30 7.29 -19.49
N ALA A 111 6.40 8.61 -19.29
CA ALA A 111 6.04 9.61 -20.29
C ALA A 111 6.87 9.47 -21.58
N SER A 112 8.12 9.03 -21.53
CA SER A 112 8.97 8.82 -22.69
C SER A 112 8.41 7.81 -23.70
N GLY A 113 7.60 6.85 -23.23
CA GLY A 113 6.95 5.82 -24.07
C GLY A 113 5.43 6.02 -24.22
N ILE A 114 4.88 7.14 -23.70
CA ILE A 114 3.43 7.42 -23.68
C ILE A 114 2.64 6.24 -23.06
N LYS A 115 3.21 5.63 -22.02
CA LYS A 115 2.64 4.44 -21.38
C LYS A 115 1.44 4.80 -20.50
N ARG A 116 0.51 3.87 -20.36
CA ARG A 116 -0.55 3.97 -19.35
C ARG A 116 0.06 3.88 -17.96
N VAL A 117 -0.43 4.70 -17.03
CA VAL A 117 0.07 4.73 -15.64
C VAL A 117 -1.12 4.69 -14.67
N SER A 118 -1.04 3.80 -13.69
CA SER A 118 -1.97 3.70 -12.57
C SER A 118 -1.16 3.84 -11.27
N LEU A 119 -1.38 4.93 -10.54
CA LEU A 119 -0.63 5.27 -9.32
C LEU A 119 -1.54 5.28 -8.11
N GLU A 120 -1.14 4.52 -7.08
CA GLU A 120 -1.67 4.59 -5.73
C GLU A 120 -0.57 5.12 -4.83
N LEU A 121 -0.79 6.27 -4.20
CA LEU A 121 0.25 7.03 -3.52
C LEU A 121 -0.08 7.26 -2.05
N GLY A 122 0.79 7.98 -1.33
CA GLY A 122 0.53 8.41 0.03
C GLY A 122 -0.62 9.41 0.11
N GLY A 123 -1.18 9.54 1.31
CA GLY A 123 -2.27 10.46 1.58
C GLY A 123 -2.16 11.10 2.96
N ASN A 124 -3.07 12.02 3.25
CA ASN A 124 -3.20 12.70 4.53
C ASN A 124 -4.68 12.78 4.92
N ALA A 125 -5.31 11.60 5.06
CA ALA A 125 -6.74 11.45 5.25
C ALA A 125 -7.24 12.16 6.52
N PRO A 126 -8.34 12.93 6.46
CA PRO A 126 -9.02 13.45 7.63
C PRO A 126 -9.99 12.42 8.22
N PHE A 127 -10.15 12.47 9.55
CA PHE A 127 -11.20 11.78 10.30
C PHE A 127 -12.01 12.87 11.00
N ILE A 128 -13.29 13.01 10.68
CA ILE A 128 -14.12 14.14 11.10
C ILE A 128 -15.24 13.64 12.01
N VAL A 129 -15.41 14.26 13.19
CA VAL A 129 -16.45 13.91 14.17
C VAL A 129 -17.27 15.14 14.49
N PHE A 130 -18.59 15.07 14.24
CA PHE A 130 -19.58 16.07 14.60
C PHE A 130 -20.29 15.74 15.93
N PRO A 131 -20.93 16.72 16.61
CA PRO A 131 -21.61 16.48 17.89
C PRO A 131 -22.74 15.44 17.82
N SER A 132 -23.35 15.24 16.67
CA SER A 132 -24.42 14.25 16.46
C SER A 132 -23.93 12.79 16.34
N ALA A 133 -22.60 12.57 16.33
CA ALA A 133 -22.05 11.24 16.23
C ALA A 133 -22.17 10.47 17.56
N ASP A 134 -22.28 9.14 17.48
CA ASP A 134 -22.00 8.26 18.60
C ASP A 134 -20.49 8.26 18.90
N ILE A 135 -20.07 8.91 19.97
CA ILE A 135 -18.67 9.15 20.26
C ILE A 135 -17.93 7.86 20.62
N GLU A 136 -18.54 6.93 21.32
CA GLU A 136 -17.93 5.63 21.63
C GLU A 136 -17.65 4.85 20.35
N HIS A 137 -18.63 4.78 19.45
CA HIS A 137 -18.46 4.15 18.14
C HIS A 137 -17.44 4.89 17.28
N ALA A 138 -17.45 6.22 17.24
CA ALA A 138 -16.49 7.03 16.50
C ALA A 138 -15.05 6.76 16.97
N VAL A 139 -14.84 6.63 18.29
CA VAL A 139 -13.51 6.30 18.86
C VAL A 139 -13.09 4.88 18.43
N ASP A 140 -13.97 3.89 18.49
CA ASP A 140 -13.64 2.53 18.04
C ASP A 140 -13.23 2.50 16.57
N GLN A 141 -13.93 3.25 15.71
CA GLN A 141 -13.57 3.40 14.30
C GLN A 141 -12.26 4.19 14.12
N ALA A 142 -12.00 5.18 14.96
CA ALA A 142 -10.75 5.95 14.93
C ALA A 142 -9.53 5.07 15.27
N ILE A 143 -9.65 4.16 16.23
CA ILE A 143 -8.59 3.17 16.53
C ILE A 143 -8.29 2.30 15.31
N ILE A 144 -9.32 1.77 14.68
CA ILE A 144 -9.15 0.94 13.47
C ILE A 144 -8.53 1.76 12.33
N ALA A 145 -9.03 2.97 12.08
CA ALA A 145 -8.57 3.86 11.01
C ALA A 145 -7.11 4.30 11.20
N LYS A 146 -6.63 4.40 12.45
CA LYS A 146 -5.27 4.86 12.74
C LYS A 146 -4.27 3.75 12.99
N PHE A 147 -4.63 2.72 13.77
CA PHE A 147 -3.66 1.75 14.28
C PHE A 147 -3.64 0.42 13.53
N ARG A 148 -4.55 0.19 12.58
CA ARG A 148 -4.43 -0.95 11.68
C ARG A 148 -3.06 -0.98 11.02
N ASN A 149 -2.39 -2.14 11.08
CA ASN A 149 -1.04 -2.34 10.58
C ASN A 149 -0.03 -1.31 11.17
N ASN A 150 -0.21 -0.95 12.44
CA ASN A 150 0.57 0.08 13.17
C ASN A 150 0.58 1.46 12.48
N GLY A 151 -0.50 1.84 11.84
CA GLY A 151 -0.57 3.11 11.12
C GLY A 151 0.19 3.13 9.79
N GLN A 152 0.77 2.02 9.35
CA GLN A 152 1.56 1.91 8.14
C GLN A 152 0.67 1.70 6.90
N SER A 153 -0.31 2.58 6.70
CA SER A 153 -1.29 2.46 5.61
C SER A 153 -1.55 3.81 4.95
N CYS A 154 -1.70 3.80 3.63
CA CYS A 154 -2.04 4.99 2.83
C CYS A 154 -3.43 5.57 3.15
N VAL A 155 -4.33 4.76 3.71
CA VAL A 155 -5.70 5.14 4.09
C VAL A 155 -5.84 5.48 5.58
N CYS A 156 -4.75 5.45 6.35
CA CYS A 156 -4.80 5.83 7.76
C CYS A 156 -5.23 7.28 7.94
N ALA A 157 -6.05 7.52 8.97
CA ALA A 157 -6.35 8.86 9.43
C ALA A 157 -5.07 9.53 9.97
N ASN A 158 -4.69 10.65 9.39
CA ASN A 158 -3.54 11.46 9.82
C ASN A 158 -3.95 12.77 10.49
N ARG A 159 -5.20 13.19 10.27
CA ARG A 159 -5.76 14.41 10.86
C ARG A 159 -7.10 14.07 11.49
N PHE A 160 -7.23 14.31 12.79
CA PHE A 160 -8.49 14.15 13.53
C PHE A 160 -9.08 15.53 13.75
N LEU A 161 -10.24 15.79 13.16
CA LEU A 161 -10.98 17.03 13.24
C LEU A 161 -12.25 16.79 14.08
N ILE A 162 -12.17 17.08 15.35
CA ILE A 162 -13.24 16.81 16.30
C ILE A 162 -13.91 18.12 16.66
N HIS A 163 -15.25 18.17 16.60
CA HIS A 163 -16.01 19.36 16.99
C HIS A 163 -15.78 19.69 18.47
N GLU A 164 -15.70 20.97 18.81
CA GLU A 164 -15.36 21.44 20.16
C GLU A 164 -16.26 20.88 21.25
N ASP A 165 -17.58 20.77 21.00
CA ASP A 165 -18.55 20.26 21.96
C ASP A 165 -18.31 18.82 22.42
N VAL A 166 -17.59 18.01 21.62
CA VAL A 166 -17.34 16.60 21.90
C VAL A 166 -15.85 16.26 21.98
N PHE A 167 -14.99 17.27 21.91
CA PHE A 167 -13.54 17.08 21.85
C PHE A 167 -12.99 16.38 23.10
N ASP A 168 -13.29 16.88 24.29
CA ASP A 168 -12.77 16.31 25.55
C ASP A 168 -13.29 14.89 25.78
N GLN A 169 -14.58 14.64 25.47
CA GLN A 169 -15.16 13.30 25.57
C GLN A 169 -14.44 12.34 24.61
N PHE A 170 -14.27 12.74 23.35
CA PHE A 170 -13.58 11.93 22.35
C PHE A 170 -12.13 11.61 22.79
N VAL A 171 -11.36 12.62 23.20
CA VAL A 171 -9.95 12.44 23.60
C VAL A 171 -9.82 11.49 24.79
N ASN A 172 -10.64 11.66 25.83
CA ASN A 172 -10.59 10.82 27.01
C ASN A 172 -10.87 9.35 26.71
N ILE A 173 -11.90 9.08 25.89
CA ILE A 173 -12.23 7.70 25.48
C ILE A 173 -11.16 7.15 24.55
N PHE A 174 -10.64 7.96 23.64
CA PHE A 174 -9.62 7.55 22.66
C PHE A 174 -8.31 7.12 23.34
N LEU A 175 -7.83 7.90 24.33
CA LEU A 175 -6.64 7.54 25.12
C LEU A 175 -6.82 6.22 25.86
N LYS A 176 -7.98 6.02 26.48
CA LYS A 176 -8.30 4.76 27.16
C LYS A 176 -8.31 3.59 26.18
N ARG A 177 -8.95 3.74 25.02
CA ARG A 177 -9.01 2.70 23.98
C ARG A 177 -7.64 2.37 23.37
N ILE A 178 -6.74 3.35 23.22
CA ILE A 178 -5.36 3.09 22.80
C ILE A 178 -4.67 2.14 23.78
N GLN A 179 -4.75 2.42 25.07
CA GLN A 179 -4.12 1.58 26.11
C GLN A 179 -4.70 0.15 26.13
N GLU A 180 -6.00 0.01 25.92
CA GLU A 180 -6.69 -1.28 25.93
C GLU A 180 -6.45 -2.10 24.66
N LYS A 181 -6.39 -1.45 23.49
CA LYS A 181 -6.42 -2.13 22.19
C LYS A 181 -5.09 -2.16 21.44
N CYS A 182 -4.14 -1.27 21.76
CA CYS A 182 -2.84 -1.20 21.10
C CYS A 182 -1.76 -1.89 21.94
N ILE A 183 -1.77 -3.21 21.98
CA ILE A 183 -0.85 -4.03 22.77
C ILE A 183 0.41 -4.31 21.93
N LEU A 184 1.52 -3.71 22.34
CA LEU A 184 2.80 -3.85 21.67
C LEU A 184 3.45 -5.20 21.99
N GLY A 185 4.03 -5.83 20.97
CA GLY A 185 4.77 -7.07 21.16
C GLY A 185 5.09 -7.81 19.88
N GLU A 186 5.53 -9.04 20.04
CA GLU A 186 5.76 -9.95 18.94
C GLU A 186 4.42 -10.48 18.38
N GLY A 187 4.16 -10.28 17.09
CA GLY A 187 2.87 -10.54 16.45
C GLY A 187 2.41 -12.01 16.43
N THR A 188 3.27 -12.94 16.85
CA THR A 188 2.93 -14.37 17.01
C THR A 188 2.36 -14.70 18.39
N LYS A 189 2.42 -13.75 19.34
CA LYS A 189 1.91 -13.94 20.70
C LYS A 189 0.45 -13.53 20.79
N ASP A 190 -0.32 -14.30 21.54
CA ASP A 190 -1.73 -14.02 21.80
C ASP A 190 -1.92 -12.67 22.48
N GLY A 191 -2.95 -11.93 22.06
CA GLY A 191 -3.29 -10.62 22.60
C GLY A 191 -2.47 -9.45 22.07
N VAL A 192 -1.38 -9.68 21.33
CA VAL A 192 -0.60 -8.62 20.66
C VAL A 192 -1.36 -8.11 19.45
N THR A 193 -1.54 -6.80 19.36
CA THR A 193 -2.24 -6.15 18.25
C THR A 193 -1.33 -5.20 17.45
N CYS A 194 -0.18 -4.81 18.02
CA CYS A 194 0.77 -3.89 17.43
C CYS A 194 2.18 -4.51 17.42
N GLY A 195 2.67 -4.88 16.24
CA GLY A 195 4.03 -5.36 16.03
C GLY A 195 5.04 -4.23 15.80
N PRO A 196 6.26 -4.55 15.36
CA PRO A 196 7.27 -3.55 15.03
C PRO A 196 6.92 -2.78 13.74
N LEU A 197 7.51 -1.60 13.58
CA LEU A 197 7.57 -0.91 12.29
C LEU A 197 8.50 -1.68 11.34
N ILE A 198 8.30 -1.48 10.05
CA ILE A 198 8.98 -2.29 9.00
C ILE A 198 10.51 -2.23 9.08
N ASN A 199 11.09 -1.08 9.40
CA ASN A 199 12.53 -0.90 9.46
C ASN A 199 12.93 0.30 10.35
N LYS A 200 14.25 0.38 10.64
CA LYS A 200 14.83 1.44 11.47
C LYS A 200 14.59 2.85 10.91
N ALA A 201 14.65 3.02 9.59
CA ALA A 201 14.43 4.33 8.97
C ALA A 201 13.03 4.88 9.24
N LEU A 202 12.01 4.00 9.29
CA LEU A 202 10.66 4.42 9.65
C LEU A 202 10.53 4.74 11.14
N VAL A 203 11.23 4.00 12.01
CA VAL A 203 11.30 4.32 13.44
C VAL A 203 11.88 5.71 13.65
N ASP A 204 13.02 6.01 13.01
CA ASP A 204 13.69 7.30 13.13
C ASP A 204 12.81 8.46 12.61
N LYS A 205 12.11 8.24 11.50
CA LYS A 205 11.15 9.21 10.97
C LYS A 205 10.01 9.50 11.95
N ILE A 206 9.39 8.45 12.52
CA ILE A 206 8.28 8.63 13.48
C ILE A 206 8.77 9.29 14.76
N SER A 207 9.94 8.89 15.28
CA SER A 207 10.54 9.54 16.46
C SER A 207 10.81 11.03 16.21
N GLY A 208 11.28 11.39 15.01
CA GLY A 208 11.44 12.78 14.64
C GLY A 208 10.13 13.57 14.66
N LEU A 209 9.04 12.99 14.11
CA LEU A 209 7.72 13.63 14.12
C LEU A 209 7.14 13.79 15.52
N VAL A 210 7.35 12.81 16.41
CA VAL A 210 6.89 12.88 17.81
C VAL A 210 7.67 13.94 18.59
N ASN A 211 8.97 14.08 18.30
CA ASN A 211 9.82 15.10 18.99
C ASN A 211 9.57 16.52 18.45
N ASP A 212 8.99 16.68 17.25
CA ASP A 212 8.64 17.96 16.66
C ASP A 212 7.29 18.49 17.20
N ALA A 213 6.42 17.61 17.67
CA ALA A 213 5.09 17.94 18.21
C ALA A 213 5.13 18.37 19.68
#